data_406ba7d1fd2a1f0e6fbf57cea7e9a9f4
#
_entry.id   406ba7d1fd2a1f0e6fbf57cea7e9a9f4
#
_cell.length_a   1.000
_cell.length_b   1.000
_cell.length_c   1.000
_cell.angle_alpha   90.00
_cell.angle_beta   90.00
_cell.angle_gamma   90.00
#
_symmetry.space_group_name_H-M   'P 1'
#
loop_
_entity.id
_entity.type
_entity.pdbx_description
1 polymer ?
#
loop_
_entity_poly.entity_id
_entity_poly.type
_entity_poly.pdbx_seq_one_letter_code
_entity_poly.pdbx_strand_id
1 'polypeptide(L)'
;MPSVIAYGCDDATTQFHPLQIDIREPGEGEIYFDVAYAGICHSDIHAARGEWGPVSYPLVPGHEFVGTVAKVGPGVTSFKVGDRVGVGCMVGSCGICEMCESGYEQWCTSTPGTLWTYRADADGNPTTGGYSRGFTVREDFALRIPSELDFAACAPLLCAGITTYSPLKHYQVGPGSRVAILGMGGLGHVGVQIAKAMDAEVSVISRGRSKEADARRFGADHFYATSEEGTLESLRGSFDLILCTVSADGLDYAGYMAALRPYGVFVDVGLPTEPVSLPLRAFVN
;
A
#
# COMPACT_ATOMS: atom_id res chain seq x y z
N MET A 1 -9.11 -9.51 -28.01
CA MET A 1 -8.61 -9.37 -26.61
C MET A 1 -7.91 -10.65 -26.25
N PRO A 2 -6.68 -10.62 -25.72
CA PRO A 2 -6.03 -11.83 -25.23
C PRO A 2 -6.78 -12.37 -24.02
N SER A 3 -7.11 -13.64 -24.04
CA SER A 3 -7.70 -14.36 -22.90
C SER A 3 -6.55 -14.89 -22.03
N VAL A 4 -6.56 -14.56 -20.74
CA VAL A 4 -5.49 -14.91 -19.81
C VAL A 4 -6.04 -15.62 -18.57
N ILE A 5 -5.19 -16.43 -17.93
CA ILE A 5 -5.51 -17.01 -16.63
C ILE A 5 -5.35 -15.94 -15.54
N ALA A 6 -6.31 -15.92 -14.62
CA ALA A 6 -6.30 -15.10 -13.42
C ALA A 6 -6.68 -15.96 -12.20
N TYR A 7 -6.51 -15.39 -11.01
CA TYR A 7 -7.01 -15.95 -9.75
C TYR A 7 -8.00 -14.97 -9.13
N GLY A 8 -9.19 -15.42 -8.82
CA GLY A 8 -10.26 -14.60 -8.28
C GLY A 8 -11.29 -15.41 -7.51
N CYS A 9 -12.37 -14.76 -7.13
CA CYS A 9 -13.49 -15.36 -6.41
C CYS A 9 -14.83 -14.94 -7.03
N ASP A 10 -15.83 -15.82 -6.92
CA ASP A 10 -17.17 -15.62 -7.52
C ASP A 10 -18.13 -14.89 -6.57
N ASP A 11 -17.81 -14.85 -5.29
CA ASP A 11 -18.55 -14.11 -4.25
C ASP A 11 -17.67 -13.91 -2.99
N ALA A 12 -18.20 -13.23 -1.98
CA ALA A 12 -17.51 -12.90 -0.73
C ALA A 12 -17.08 -14.12 0.11
N THR A 13 -17.62 -15.31 -0.15
CA THR A 13 -17.37 -16.53 0.62
C THR A 13 -16.54 -17.57 -0.13
N THR A 14 -16.43 -17.43 -1.45
CA THR A 14 -15.70 -18.35 -2.32
C THR A 14 -14.18 -18.18 -2.12
N GLN A 15 -13.47 -19.32 -2.12
CA GLN A 15 -12.01 -19.31 -2.14
C GLN A 15 -11.50 -18.86 -3.51
N PHE A 16 -10.32 -18.27 -3.55
CA PHE A 16 -9.67 -17.94 -4.82
C PHE A 16 -9.41 -19.18 -5.65
N HIS A 17 -9.79 -19.11 -6.92
CA HIS A 17 -9.61 -20.17 -7.89
C HIS A 17 -9.20 -19.62 -9.26
N PRO A 18 -8.69 -20.46 -10.18
CA PRO A 18 -8.37 -20.04 -11.53
C PRO A 18 -9.62 -19.59 -12.30
N LEU A 19 -9.52 -18.44 -12.95
CA LEU A 19 -10.54 -17.86 -13.84
C LEU A 19 -9.91 -17.57 -15.19
N GLN A 20 -10.74 -17.58 -16.24
CA GLN A 20 -10.36 -17.10 -17.57
C GLN A 20 -10.95 -15.69 -17.72
N ILE A 21 -10.12 -14.71 -18.01
CA ILE A 21 -10.55 -13.33 -18.22
C ILE A 21 -9.98 -12.78 -19.53
N ASP A 22 -10.71 -11.85 -20.15
CA ASP A 22 -10.26 -11.14 -21.32
C ASP A 22 -9.64 -9.80 -20.90
N ILE A 23 -8.42 -9.53 -21.34
CA ILE A 23 -7.76 -8.24 -21.15
C ILE A 23 -7.88 -7.43 -22.44
N ARG A 24 -8.30 -6.17 -22.35
CA ARG A 24 -8.40 -5.31 -23.51
C ARG A 24 -7.02 -5.00 -24.12
N GLU A 25 -6.99 -4.79 -25.43
CA GLU A 25 -5.79 -4.28 -26.12
C GLU A 25 -5.47 -2.86 -25.62
N PRO A 26 -4.20 -2.46 -25.56
CA PRO A 26 -3.84 -1.11 -25.16
C PRO A 26 -4.31 -0.08 -26.18
N GLY A 27 -5.02 0.94 -25.69
CA GLY A 27 -5.43 2.11 -26.44
C GLY A 27 -4.34 3.19 -26.50
N GLU A 28 -4.73 4.41 -26.85
CA GLU A 28 -3.81 5.56 -26.88
C GLU A 28 -3.24 5.85 -25.49
N GLY A 29 -1.93 6.01 -25.39
CA GLY A 29 -1.20 6.26 -24.14
C GLY A 29 -1.18 5.08 -23.18
N GLU A 30 -1.51 3.87 -23.64
CA GLU A 30 -1.57 2.69 -22.78
C GLU A 30 -0.54 1.64 -23.15
N ILE A 31 -0.15 0.85 -22.14
CA ILE A 31 0.68 -0.33 -22.32
C ILE A 31 -0.06 -1.58 -21.87
N TYR A 32 0.20 -2.69 -22.54
CA TYR A 32 -0.12 -4.03 -22.07
C TYR A 32 1.19 -4.71 -21.64
N PHE A 33 1.16 -5.36 -20.48
CA PHE A 33 2.31 -6.14 -20.00
C PHE A 33 1.91 -7.50 -19.46
N ASP A 34 2.82 -8.44 -19.60
CA ASP A 34 2.72 -9.76 -18.99
C ASP A 34 3.11 -9.64 -17.51
N VAL A 35 2.18 -9.99 -16.62
CA VAL A 35 2.43 -9.97 -15.17
C VAL A 35 3.30 -11.15 -14.79
N ALA A 36 4.44 -10.86 -14.18
CA ALA A 36 5.40 -11.85 -13.70
C ALA A 36 5.20 -12.21 -12.23
N TYR A 37 5.00 -11.18 -11.39
CA TYR A 37 4.81 -11.33 -9.94
C TYR A 37 3.76 -10.35 -9.43
N ALA A 38 2.94 -10.82 -8.49
CA ALA A 38 2.02 -9.98 -7.72
C ALA A 38 2.24 -10.23 -6.23
N GLY A 39 2.29 -9.16 -5.45
CA GLY A 39 2.30 -9.25 -3.99
C GLY A 39 0.94 -9.65 -3.45
N ILE A 40 0.90 -10.08 -2.21
CA ILE A 40 -0.33 -10.44 -1.49
C ILE A 40 -0.51 -9.47 -0.32
N CYS A 41 -1.55 -8.68 -0.37
CA CYS A 41 -1.91 -7.72 0.66
C CYS A 41 -3.23 -8.10 1.34
N HIS A 42 -3.38 -7.72 2.60
CA HIS A 42 -4.63 -7.92 3.33
C HIS A 42 -5.82 -7.18 2.68
N SER A 43 -5.52 -6.07 2.01
CA SER A 43 -6.50 -5.29 1.23
C SER A 43 -7.21 -6.11 0.15
N ASP A 44 -6.51 -7.06 -0.48
CA ASP A 44 -7.11 -7.95 -1.47
C ASP A 44 -8.14 -8.89 -0.84
N ILE A 45 -7.89 -9.32 0.41
CA ILE A 45 -8.82 -10.16 1.17
C ILE A 45 -10.04 -9.36 1.60
N HIS A 46 -9.84 -8.15 2.15
CA HIS A 46 -10.94 -7.24 2.53
C HIS A 46 -11.84 -6.92 1.33
N ALA A 47 -11.23 -6.63 0.18
CA ALA A 47 -11.97 -6.38 -1.05
C ALA A 47 -12.74 -7.62 -1.51
N ALA A 48 -12.09 -8.80 -1.52
CA ALA A 48 -12.73 -10.05 -1.94
C ALA A 48 -13.92 -10.45 -1.04
N ARG A 49 -13.90 -10.05 0.23
CA ARG A 49 -14.99 -10.28 1.19
C ARG A 49 -16.04 -9.18 1.21
N GLY A 50 -15.85 -8.10 0.46
CA GLY A 50 -16.77 -6.96 0.45
C GLY A 50 -16.79 -6.16 1.77
N GLU A 51 -15.74 -6.27 2.60
CA GLU A 51 -15.67 -5.63 3.92
C GLU A 51 -15.55 -4.10 3.82
N TRP A 52 -15.14 -3.56 2.68
CA TRP A 52 -15.04 -2.12 2.40
C TRP A 52 -16.14 -1.58 1.47
N GLY A 53 -17.25 -2.29 1.36
CA GLY A 53 -18.40 -1.90 0.57
C GLY A 53 -18.67 -2.80 -0.64
N PRO A 54 -19.62 -2.43 -1.51
CA PRO A 54 -20.06 -3.25 -2.63
C PRO A 54 -18.93 -3.61 -3.59
N VAL A 55 -18.92 -4.85 -4.05
CA VAL A 55 -17.96 -5.41 -4.98
C VAL A 55 -18.68 -6.11 -6.12
N SER A 56 -18.17 -5.96 -7.34
CA SER A 56 -18.63 -6.72 -8.50
C SER A 56 -17.86 -8.03 -8.60
N TYR A 57 -18.59 -9.13 -8.73
CA TYR A 57 -18.03 -10.47 -8.92
C TYR A 57 -18.29 -10.99 -10.34
N PRO A 58 -17.45 -11.91 -10.88
CA PRO A 58 -16.25 -12.43 -10.26
C PRO A 58 -15.19 -11.35 -10.07
N LEU A 59 -14.51 -11.36 -8.91
CA LEU A 59 -13.45 -10.40 -8.59
C LEU A 59 -12.07 -11.04 -8.80
N VAL A 60 -11.21 -10.36 -9.54
CA VAL A 60 -9.77 -10.66 -9.64
C VAL A 60 -9.01 -9.51 -8.97
N PRO A 61 -8.52 -9.67 -7.73
CA PRO A 61 -7.80 -8.61 -7.04
C PRO A 61 -6.31 -8.53 -7.43
N GLY A 62 -5.49 -7.90 -6.60
CA GLY A 62 -4.07 -7.64 -6.84
C GLY A 62 -3.81 -6.18 -7.20
N HIS A 63 -3.08 -5.45 -6.35
CA HIS A 63 -2.82 -4.02 -6.51
C HIS A 63 -1.36 -3.65 -6.28
N GLU A 64 -0.47 -4.63 -6.36
CA GLU A 64 0.98 -4.47 -6.22
C GLU A 64 1.67 -5.54 -7.08
N PHE A 65 1.91 -5.24 -8.34
CA PHE A 65 2.38 -6.26 -9.27
C PHE A 65 3.35 -5.69 -10.30
N VAL A 66 4.23 -6.57 -10.78
CA VAL A 66 5.27 -6.24 -11.74
C VAL A 66 5.27 -7.20 -12.92
N GLY A 67 5.75 -6.70 -14.05
CA GLY A 67 5.77 -7.50 -15.27
C GLY A 67 6.66 -6.89 -16.35
N THR A 68 6.55 -7.42 -17.56
CA THR A 68 7.31 -6.96 -18.72
C THR A 68 6.36 -6.47 -19.79
N VAL A 69 6.60 -5.27 -20.31
CA VAL A 69 5.80 -4.68 -21.38
C VAL A 69 5.85 -5.58 -22.61
N ALA A 70 4.68 -6.03 -23.05
CA ALA A 70 4.51 -6.90 -24.21
C ALA A 70 3.95 -6.15 -25.42
N LYS A 71 3.13 -5.10 -25.20
CA LYS A 71 2.60 -4.24 -26.26
C LYS A 71 2.53 -2.80 -25.78
N VAL A 72 2.64 -1.87 -26.73
CA VAL A 72 2.43 -0.43 -26.50
C VAL A 72 1.37 0.08 -27.45
N GLY A 73 0.47 0.89 -26.96
CA GLY A 73 -0.55 1.57 -27.76
C GLY A 73 0.00 2.80 -28.47
N PRO A 74 -0.79 3.44 -29.34
CA PRO A 74 -0.42 4.70 -29.96
C PRO A 74 -0.10 5.77 -28.92
N GLY A 75 0.83 6.67 -29.23
CA GLY A 75 1.18 7.80 -28.36
C GLY A 75 2.04 7.47 -27.13
N VAL A 76 2.30 6.21 -26.81
CA VAL A 76 3.18 5.82 -25.70
C VAL A 76 4.62 6.27 -25.99
N THR A 77 5.22 6.97 -25.03
CA THR A 77 6.57 7.52 -25.12
C THR A 77 7.50 7.09 -24.00
N SER A 78 6.93 6.73 -22.85
CA SER A 78 7.70 6.40 -21.63
C SER A 78 8.15 4.96 -21.58
N PHE A 79 7.51 4.06 -22.34
CA PHE A 79 7.79 2.62 -22.32
C PHE A 79 7.95 2.04 -23.72
N LYS A 80 8.68 0.93 -23.80
CA LYS A 80 8.79 0.08 -24.99
C LYS A 80 8.66 -1.39 -24.60
N VAL A 81 8.38 -2.24 -25.58
CA VAL A 81 8.34 -3.71 -25.42
C VAL A 81 9.65 -4.19 -24.80
N GLY A 82 9.54 -5.03 -23.79
CA GLY A 82 10.67 -5.58 -23.02
C GLY A 82 11.04 -4.78 -21.78
N ASP A 83 10.51 -3.59 -21.57
CA ASP A 83 10.76 -2.81 -20.34
C ASP A 83 10.12 -3.48 -19.12
N ARG A 84 10.82 -3.42 -17.96
CA ARG A 84 10.28 -3.85 -16.67
C ARG A 84 9.35 -2.76 -16.13
N VAL A 85 8.16 -3.17 -15.74
CA VAL A 85 7.09 -2.27 -15.30
C VAL A 85 6.42 -2.78 -14.04
N GLY A 86 5.90 -1.86 -13.24
CA GLY A 86 5.07 -2.17 -12.08
C GLY A 86 3.85 -1.28 -12.01
N VAL A 87 2.79 -1.78 -11.38
CA VAL A 87 1.54 -1.06 -11.14
C VAL A 87 1.16 -1.23 -9.69
N GLY A 88 0.82 -0.10 -9.04
CA GLY A 88 0.33 -0.05 -7.66
C GLY A 88 -1.19 0.03 -7.58
N CYS A 89 -1.67 0.65 -6.52
CA CYS A 89 -3.11 0.72 -6.25
C CYS A 89 -3.89 1.56 -7.26
N MET A 90 -3.28 2.64 -7.77
CA MET A 90 -3.93 3.59 -8.68
C MET A 90 -3.61 3.25 -10.13
N VAL A 91 -4.63 3.34 -10.99
CA VAL A 91 -4.52 3.03 -12.44
C VAL A 91 -5.06 4.13 -13.34
N GLY A 92 -5.54 5.23 -12.76
CA GLY A 92 -6.03 6.38 -13.54
C GLY A 92 -6.53 7.52 -12.67
N SER A 93 -6.61 8.69 -13.30
CA SER A 93 -7.26 9.90 -12.80
C SER A 93 -7.65 10.79 -13.99
N CYS A 94 -8.29 11.93 -13.75
CA CYS A 94 -8.65 12.84 -14.85
C CYS A 94 -7.43 13.57 -15.46
N GLY A 95 -6.35 13.75 -14.73
CA GLY A 95 -5.13 14.43 -15.16
C GLY A 95 -5.22 15.96 -15.27
N ILE A 96 -6.41 16.56 -15.09
CA ILE A 96 -6.66 17.99 -15.41
C ILE A 96 -7.26 18.79 -14.24
N CYS A 97 -7.63 18.19 -13.13
CA CYS A 97 -8.10 18.94 -11.96
C CYS A 97 -6.91 19.45 -11.16
N GLU A 98 -7.15 20.43 -10.29
CA GLU A 98 -6.13 21.05 -9.46
C GLU A 98 -5.26 20.02 -8.69
N MET A 99 -5.90 18.97 -8.16
CA MET A 99 -5.18 17.91 -7.46
C MET A 99 -4.25 17.13 -8.38
N CYS A 100 -4.74 16.72 -9.57
CA CYS A 100 -3.91 16.00 -10.54
C CYS A 100 -2.77 16.85 -11.07
N GLU A 101 -3.01 18.12 -11.42
CA GLU A 101 -1.97 19.04 -11.88
C GLU A 101 -0.92 19.34 -10.80
N SER A 102 -1.29 19.19 -9.53
CA SER A 102 -0.40 19.33 -8.38
C SER A 102 0.33 18.05 -7.99
N GLY A 103 0.13 16.93 -8.70
CA GLY A 103 0.74 15.63 -8.41
C GLY A 103 0.08 14.87 -7.25
N TYR A 104 -1.21 15.12 -7.03
CA TYR A 104 -2.03 14.47 -6.00
C TYR A 104 -3.20 13.72 -6.62
N GLU A 105 -2.91 12.84 -7.60
CA GLU A 105 -3.89 12.05 -8.35
C GLU A 105 -4.78 11.19 -7.44
N GLN A 106 -4.27 10.78 -6.27
CA GLN A 106 -5.03 10.05 -5.25
C GLN A 106 -6.22 10.84 -4.70
N TRP A 107 -6.23 12.16 -4.87
CA TRP A 107 -7.30 13.07 -4.47
C TRP A 107 -7.97 13.74 -5.67
N CYS A 108 -7.99 13.06 -6.80
CA CYS A 108 -8.67 13.54 -8.00
C CYS A 108 -10.12 13.94 -7.69
N THR A 109 -10.50 15.17 -7.98
CA THR A 109 -11.83 15.75 -7.67
C THR A 109 -12.85 15.62 -8.78
N SER A 110 -12.49 14.99 -9.89
CA SER A 110 -13.43 14.72 -10.98
C SER A 110 -14.39 13.58 -10.62
N THR A 111 -15.36 13.32 -11.49
CA THR A 111 -16.19 12.12 -11.44
C THR A 111 -15.74 11.19 -12.57
N PRO A 112 -15.33 9.97 -12.31
CA PRO A 112 -15.48 9.20 -11.06
C PRO A 112 -14.35 9.41 -10.00
N GLY A 113 -13.38 10.29 -10.21
CA GLY A 113 -12.25 10.50 -9.31
C GLY A 113 -11.05 9.64 -9.67
N THR A 114 -10.29 9.25 -8.66
CA THR A 114 -9.14 8.33 -8.80
C THR A 114 -9.63 6.93 -9.15
N LEU A 115 -9.03 6.33 -10.18
CA LEU A 115 -9.32 4.95 -10.56
C LEU A 115 -8.36 4.00 -9.85
N TRP A 116 -8.94 2.98 -9.23
CA TRP A 116 -8.22 1.96 -8.47
C TRP A 116 -8.27 0.63 -9.21
N THR A 117 -7.23 -0.19 -9.07
CA THR A 117 -7.24 -1.58 -9.55
C THR A 117 -8.48 -2.33 -9.02
N TYR A 118 -8.99 -3.28 -9.76
CA TYR A 118 -10.13 -4.16 -9.43
C TYR A 118 -11.34 -3.45 -8.76
N ARG A 119 -11.66 -2.25 -9.20
CA ARG A 119 -12.88 -1.51 -8.79
C ARG A 119 -13.76 -1.26 -9.99
N ALA A 120 -13.60 -0.10 -10.62
CA ALA A 120 -14.30 0.28 -11.83
C ALA A 120 -13.43 1.19 -12.70
N ASP A 121 -13.65 1.16 -14.02
CA ASP A 121 -13.10 2.14 -14.95
C ASP A 121 -13.89 3.46 -14.89
N ALA A 122 -13.52 4.41 -15.76
CA ALA A 122 -14.16 5.72 -15.83
C ALA A 122 -15.65 5.65 -16.24
N ASP A 123 -16.06 4.58 -16.90
CA ASP A 123 -17.45 4.36 -17.35
C ASP A 123 -18.25 3.53 -16.33
N GLY A 124 -17.62 3.12 -15.22
CA GLY A 124 -18.23 2.34 -14.16
C GLY A 124 -18.23 0.82 -14.41
N ASN A 125 -17.52 0.33 -15.43
CA ASN A 125 -17.41 -1.11 -15.66
C ASN A 125 -16.41 -1.74 -14.67
N PRO A 126 -16.69 -2.95 -14.16
CA PRO A 126 -15.76 -3.65 -13.28
C PRO A 126 -14.40 -3.88 -13.93
N THR A 127 -13.32 -3.65 -13.18
CA THR A 127 -11.95 -3.90 -13.62
C THR A 127 -11.35 -5.08 -12.87
N THR A 128 -10.26 -5.62 -13.40
CA THR A 128 -9.50 -6.72 -12.78
C THR A 128 -8.17 -6.19 -12.23
N GLY A 129 -7.60 -6.90 -11.27
CA GLY A 129 -6.29 -6.59 -10.68
C GLY A 129 -5.15 -7.47 -11.19
N GLY A 130 -4.03 -7.37 -10.50
CA GLY A 130 -2.76 -8.01 -10.86
C GLY A 130 -2.67 -9.52 -10.58
N TYR A 131 -3.70 -10.15 -9.97
CA TYR A 131 -3.74 -11.62 -9.88
C TYR A 131 -4.14 -12.24 -11.22
N SER A 132 -3.63 -11.69 -12.30
CA SER A 132 -3.81 -12.10 -13.68
C SER A 132 -2.47 -12.21 -14.39
N ARG A 133 -2.44 -12.93 -15.53
CA ARG A 133 -1.22 -13.08 -16.33
C ARG A 133 -0.98 -11.91 -17.29
N GLY A 134 -1.86 -10.93 -17.34
CA GLY A 134 -1.71 -9.75 -18.17
C GLY A 134 -2.52 -8.58 -17.65
N PHE A 135 -2.07 -7.36 -17.93
CA PHE A 135 -2.73 -6.14 -17.50
C PHE A 135 -2.51 -5.01 -18.52
N THR A 136 -3.54 -4.17 -18.69
CA THR A 136 -3.47 -2.96 -19.52
C THR A 136 -3.68 -1.74 -18.65
N VAL A 137 -2.77 -0.75 -18.77
CA VAL A 137 -2.80 0.47 -17.98
C VAL A 137 -2.26 1.65 -18.79
N ARG A 138 -2.66 2.86 -18.43
CA ARG A 138 -2.05 4.09 -18.95
C ARG A 138 -0.59 4.19 -18.54
N GLU A 139 0.27 4.69 -19.44
CA GLU A 139 1.71 4.79 -19.17
C GLU A 139 2.06 5.70 -17.99
N ASP A 140 1.24 6.70 -17.67
CA ASP A 140 1.42 7.63 -16.57
C ASP A 140 1.12 7.02 -15.17
N PHE A 141 0.44 5.87 -15.14
CA PHE A 141 0.22 5.07 -13.92
C PHE A 141 1.10 3.82 -13.86
N ALA A 142 2.00 3.67 -14.81
CA ALA A 142 2.98 2.60 -14.86
C ALA A 142 4.33 3.08 -14.32
N LEU A 143 4.96 2.29 -13.47
CA LEU A 143 6.22 2.61 -12.83
C LEU A 143 7.35 1.80 -13.46
N ARG A 144 8.47 2.44 -13.83
CA ARG A 144 9.65 1.75 -14.31
C ARG A 144 10.35 1.01 -13.17
N ILE A 145 10.55 -0.28 -13.32
CA ILE A 145 11.27 -1.08 -12.32
C ILE A 145 12.76 -1.17 -12.73
N PRO A 146 13.67 -0.67 -11.87
CA PRO A 146 15.11 -0.74 -12.12
C PRO A 146 15.60 -2.18 -12.33
N SER A 147 16.56 -2.36 -13.24
CA SER A 147 17.10 -3.69 -13.59
C SER A 147 17.87 -4.33 -12.43
N GLU A 148 18.43 -3.51 -11.56
CA GLU A 148 19.27 -3.90 -10.42
C GLU A 148 18.48 -4.51 -9.27
N LEU A 149 17.18 -4.25 -9.23
CA LEU A 149 16.31 -4.77 -8.16
C LEU A 149 15.80 -6.18 -8.50
N ASP A 150 15.67 -7.00 -7.47
CA ASP A 150 14.97 -8.27 -7.59
C ASP A 150 13.52 -8.04 -8.01
N PHE A 151 13.11 -8.69 -9.08
CA PHE A 151 11.83 -8.40 -9.71
C PHE A 151 10.63 -8.80 -8.85
N ALA A 152 10.71 -9.94 -8.17
CA ALA A 152 9.66 -10.40 -7.27
C ALA A 152 9.54 -9.51 -6.03
N ALA A 153 10.69 -9.08 -5.47
CA ALA A 153 10.71 -8.22 -4.29
C ALA A 153 10.17 -6.81 -4.55
N CYS A 154 10.13 -6.35 -5.83
CA CYS A 154 9.56 -5.05 -6.16
C CYS A 154 8.03 -4.99 -6.04
N ALA A 155 7.32 -6.11 -6.24
CA ALA A 155 5.87 -6.09 -6.23
C ALA A 155 5.29 -5.52 -4.91
N PRO A 156 5.67 -5.98 -3.71
CA PRO A 156 5.15 -5.43 -2.45
C PRO A 156 5.51 -3.95 -2.22
N LEU A 157 6.55 -3.43 -2.87
CA LEU A 157 6.94 -2.02 -2.73
C LEU A 157 5.91 -1.08 -3.36
N LEU A 158 5.08 -1.56 -4.27
CA LEU A 158 4.06 -0.77 -4.97
C LEU A 158 2.79 -0.55 -4.13
N CYS A 159 2.66 -1.24 -3.00
CA CYS A 159 1.66 -0.98 -1.97
C CYS A 159 2.34 -0.68 -0.63
N ALA A 160 2.89 -1.69 0.05
CA ALA A 160 3.51 -1.53 1.36
C ALA A 160 4.69 -0.54 1.33
N GLY A 161 5.47 -0.53 0.25
CA GLY A 161 6.59 0.39 0.09
C GLY A 161 6.14 1.84 0.06
N ILE A 162 5.28 2.20 -0.89
CA ILE A 162 4.80 3.60 -1.02
C ILE A 162 3.98 4.03 0.19
N THR A 163 3.15 3.15 0.76
CA THR A 163 2.33 3.45 1.92
C THR A 163 3.16 3.81 3.15
N THR A 164 4.31 3.18 3.34
CA THR A 164 5.22 3.49 4.45
C THR A 164 6.22 4.60 4.10
N TYR A 165 6.70 4.66 2.85
CA TYR A 165 7.63 5.68 2.40
C TYR A 165 7.01 7.08 2.38
N SER A 166 5.79 7.22 1.83
CA SER A 166 5.14 8.52 1.62
C SER A 166 5.03 9.36 2.89
N PRO A 167 4.48 8.87 4.02
CA PRO A 167 4.41 9.66 5.25
C PRO A 167 5.80 9.93 5.85
N LEU A 168 6.72 8.96 5.83
CA LEU A 168 8.08 9.18 6.33
C LEU A 168 8.78 10.31 5.56
N LYS A 169 8.64 10.33 4.24
CA LYS A 169 9.17 11.38 3.38
C LYS A 169 8.48 12.72 3.60
N HIS A 170 7.14 12.71 3.68
CA HIS A 170 6.33 13.92 3.86
C HIS A 170 6.70 14.65 5.16
N TYR A 171 6.86 13.92 6.25
CA TYR A 171 7.25 14.47 7.56
C TYR A 171 8.76 14.57 7.74
N GLN A 172 9.53 14.47 6.65
CA GLN A 172 10.98 14.75 6.61
C GLN A 172 11.78 13.89 7.61
N VAL A 173 11.39 12.61 7.76
CA VAL A 173 12.16 11.66 8.57
C VAL A 173 13.60 11.57 8.04
N GLY A 174 14.57 11.60 8.94
CA GLY A 174 15.99 11.57 8.62
C GLY A 174 16.86 11.46 9.87
N PRO A 175 18.16 11.80 9.76
CA PRO A 175 19.09 11.74 10.89
C PRO A 175 18.59 12.52 12.11
N GLY A 176 18.57 11.85 13.27
CA GLY A 176 18.08 12.42 14.53
C GLY A 176 16.55 12.28 14.75
N SER A 177 15.79 11.80 13.76
CA SER A 177 14.38 11.47 13.95
C SER A 177 14.23 10.18 14.75
N ARG A 178 13.37 10.17 15.77
CA ARG A 178 12.98 8.98 16.55
C ARG A 178 11.63 8.50 16.06
N VAL A 179 11.65 7.41 15.29
CA VAL A 179 10.48 6.87 14.63
C VAL A 179 10.05 5.57 15.29
N ALA A 180 8.77 5.45 15.64
CA ALA A 180 8.19 4.18 16.04
C ALA A 180 7.34 3.59 14.91
N ILE A 181 7.57 2.33 14.59
CA ILE A 181 6.71 1.53 13.71
C ILE A 181 5.81 0.68 14.61
N LEU A 182 4.53 0.99 14.60
CA LEU A 182 3.53 0.23 15.35
C LEU A 182 3.01 -0.93 14.49
N GLY A 183 3.29 -2.14 14.91
CA GLY A 183 3.01 -3.37 14.18
C GLY A 183 4.21 -3.84 13.35
N MET A 184 4.35 -5.16 13.24
CA MET A 184 5.44 -5.82 12.52
C MET A 184 4.86 -6.88 11.57
N GLY A 185 3.94 -6.44 10.70
CA GLY A 185 3.34 -7.21 9.62
C GLY A 185 3.98 -6.89 8.26
N GLY A 186 3.21 -7.08 7.18
CA GLY A 186 3.64 -6.79 5.81
C GLY A 186 4.12 -5.35 5.61
N LEU A 187 3.35 -4.35 6.10
CA LEU A 187 3.76 -2.95 6.04
C LEU A 187 4.88 -2.63 7.03
N GLY A 188 4.74 -3.12 8.28
CA GLY A 188 5.66 -2.74 9.36
C GLY A 188 7.11 -3.11 9.09
N HIS A 189 7.39 -4.32 8.54
CA HIS A 189 8.77 -4.72 8.25
C HIS A 189 9.39 -3.88 7.12
N VAL A 190 8.60 -3.42 6.15
CA VAL A 190 9.06 -2.50 5.10
C VAL A 190 9.28 -1.11 5.68
N GLY A 191 8.36 -0.63 6.54
CA GLY A 191 8.48 0.66 7.23
C GLY A 191 9.75 0.76 8.10
N VAL A 192 10.11 -0.31 8.81
CA VAL A 192 11.38 -0.38 9.57
C VAL A 192 12.58 -0.18 8.66
N GLN A 193 12.65 -0.91 7.54
CA GLN A 193 13.77 -0.84 6.62
C GLN A 193 13.88 0.55 5.94
N ILE A 194 12.74 1.14 5.54
CA ILE A 194 12.70 2.46 4.92
C ILE A 194 13.12 3.53 5.93
N ALA A 195 12.56 3.55 7.15
CA ALA A 195 12.93 4.50 8.18
C ALA A 195 14.43 4.39 8.54
N LYS A 196 14.94 3.16 8.61
CA LYS A 196 16.39 2.94 8.84
C LYS A 196 17.25 3.43 7.68
N ALA A 197 16.81 3.23 6.44
CA ALA A 197 17.51 3.74 5.25
C ALA A 197 17.45 5.27 5.15
N MET A 198 16.56 5.93 5.88
CA MET A 198 16.50 7.38 6.05
C MET A 198 17.35 7.89 7.23
N ASP A 199 18.18 7.03 7.83
CA ASP A 199 19.03 7.32 9.00
C ASP A 199 18.26 7.70 10.28
N ALA A 200 17.02 7.25 10.44
CA ALA A 200 16.26 7.44 11.67
C ALA A 200 16.70 6.46 12.77
N GLU A 201 16.49 6.84 14.02
CA GLU A 201 16.46 5.92 15.16
C GLU A 201 15.11 5.21 15.16
N VAL A 202 15.10 3.90 14.89
CA VAL A 202 13.90 3.13 14.64
C VAL A 202 13.54 2.24 15.82
N SER A 203 12.36 2.44 16.36
CA SER A 203 11.72 1.60 17.36
C SER A 203 10.59 0.78 16.74
N VAL A 204 10.45 -0.47 17.15
CA VAL A 204 9.26 -1.28 16.84
C VAL A 204 8.42 -1.43 18.10
N ILE A 205 7.12 -1.16 17.99
CA ILE A 205 6.14 -1.44 19.02
C ILE A 205 5.24 -2.57 18.52
N SER A 206 5.18 -3.67 19.26
CA SER A 206 4.39 -4.85 18.90
C SER A 206 3.69 -5.41 20.13
N ARG A 207 2.67 -6.24 19.92
CA ARG A 207 1.93 -6.86 21.04
C ARG A 207 2.82 -7.70 21.94
N GLY A 208 3.63 -8.56 21.35
CA GLY A 208 4.54 -9.47 22.08
C GLY A 208 5.90 -9.58 21.41
N ARG A 209 6.85 -10.28 22.04
CA ARG A 209 8.26 -10.34 21.60
C ARG A 209 8.56 -11.32 20.47
N SER A 210 7.59 -12.09 19.99
CA SER A 210 7.84 -13.14 18.98
C SER A 210 8.50 -12.63 17.70
N LYS A 211 8.35 -11.34 17.39
CA LYS A 211 8.90 -10.69 16.18
C LYS A 211 10.16 -9.83 16.46
N GLU A 212 10.69 -9.84 17.67
CA GLU A 212 11.83 -8.97 18.03
C GLU A 212 13.08 -9.29 17.20
N ALA A 213 13.39 -10.58 17.03
CA ALA A 213 14.56 -11.00 16.24
C ALA A 213 14.45 -10.51 14.78
N ASP A 214 13.27 -10.60 14.17
CA ASP A 214 13.04 -10.10 12.85
C ASP A 214 13.12 -8.57 12.77
N ALA A 215 12.54 -7.86 13.74
CA ALA A 215 12.63 -6.40 13.80
C ALA A 215 14.10 -5.94 13.85
N ARG A 216 14.92 -6.56 14.69
CA ARG A 216 16.36 -6.29 14.76
C ARG A 216 17.07 -6.58 13.43
N ARG A 217 16.75 -7.71 12.80
CA ARG A 217 17.32 -8.09 11.50
C ARG A 217 16.98 -7.08 10.41
N PHE A 218 15.82 -6.45 10.46
CA PHE A 218 15.38 -5.42 9.51
C PHE A 218 15.89 -4.02 9.85
N GLY A 219 16.62 -3.86 10.97
CA GLY A 219 17.29 -2.61 11.30
C GLY A 219 16.66 -1.80 12.43
N ALA A 220 15.71 -2.35 13.20
CA ALA A 220 15.19 -1.68 14.39
C ALA A 220 16.27 -1.55 15.47
N ASP A 221 16.44 -0.34 16.00
CA ASP A 221 17.37 -0.05 17.10
C ASP A 221 16.75 -0.46 18.44
N HIS A 222 15.42 -0.36 18.58
CA HIS A 222 14.69 -0.70 19.80
C HIS A 222 13.45 -1.55 19.50
N PHE A 223 13.03 -2.34 20.50
CA PHE A 223 11.81 -3.14 20.40
C PHE A 223 11.05 -3.11 21.72
N TYR A 224 9.77 -2.85 21.67
CA TYR A 224 8.87 -2.74 22.82
C TYR A 224 7.66 -3.65 22.65
N ALA A 225 7.33 -4.42 23.71
CA ALA A 225 6.18 -5.32 23.72
C ALA A 225 5.07 -4.75 24.61
N THR A 226 3.92 -4.41 24.04
CA THR A 226 2.82 -3.83 24.81
C THR A 226 2.10 -4.81 25.74
N SER A 227 2.38 -6.11 25.63
CA SER A 227 1.95 -7.12 26.61
C SER A 227 2.70 -7.01 27.95
N GLU A 228 3.80 -6.26 27.99
CA GLU A 228 4.55 -6.00 29.22
C GLU A 228 3.97 -4.76 29.90
N GLU A 229 3.62 -4.91 31.18
CA GLU A 229 3.03 -3.84 31.97
C GLU A 229 3.95 -2.61 32.03
N GLY A 230 3.40 -1.42 31.92
CA GLY A 230 4.15 -0.16 31.98
C GLY A 230 4.90 0.21 30.70
N THR A 231 4.83 -0.61 29.63
CA THR A 231 5.57 -0.32 28.40
C THR A 231 5.16 1.02 27.77
N LEU A 232 3.87 1.28 27.55
CA LEU A 232 3.44 2.54 26.92
C LEU A 232 3.72 3.74 27.80
N GLU A 233 3.58 3.61 29.12
CA GLU A 233 3.91 4.65 30.09
C GLU A 233 5.40 5.03 30.04
N SER A 234 6.27 4.04 29.88
CA SER A 234 7.72 4.26 29.78
C SER A 234 8.14 4.98 28.50
N LEU A 235 7.29 4.92 27.45
CA LEU A 235 7.54 5.54 26.15
C LEU A 235 6.98 6.96 26.04
N ARG A 236 6.42 7.52 27.10
CA ARG A 236 5.83 8.86 27.07
C ARG A 236 6.80 9.92 26.53
N GLY A 237 6.38 10.66 25.52
CA GLY A 237 7.18 11.75 24.93
C GLY A 237 8.43 11.27 24.17
N SER A 238 8.51 10.01 23.75
CA SER A 238 9.71 9.42 23.17
C SER A 238 9.87 9.65 21.67
N PHE A 239 8.79 9.78 20.89
CA PHE A 239 8.84 9.70 19.45
C PHE A 239 8.49 11.03 18.75
N ASP A 240 9.17 11.27 17.63
CA ASP A 240 8.86 12.35 16.70
C ASP A 240 7.73 11.96 15.76
N LEU A 241 7.71 10.65 15.36
CA LEU A 241 6.68 10.10 14.50
C LEU A 241 6.37 8.65 14.92
N ILE A 242 5.09 8.33 14.95
CA ILE A 242 4.60 6.95 15.05
C ILE A 242 3.87 6.62 13.75
N LEU A 243 4.35 5.60 13.04
CA LEU A 243 3.69 5.03 11.86
C LEU A 243 2.94 3.76 12.30
N CYS A 244 1.62 3.86 12.39
CA CYS A 244 0.75 2.73 12.72
C CYS A 244 0.43 1.94 11.46
N THR A 245 0.78 0.66 11.46
CA THR A 245 0.52 -0.29 10.36
C THR A 245 -0.43 -1.41 10.79
N VAL A 246 -1.15 -1.19 11.87
CA VAL A 246 -2.06 -2.17 12.48
C VAL A 246 -3.50 -1.83 12.12
N SER A 247 -4.24 -2.82 11.61
CA SER A 247 -5.66 -2.71 11.28
C SER A 247 -6.55 -3.43 12.32
N ALA A 248 -6.13 -3.45 13.59
CA ALA A 248 -6.90 -4.11 14.66
C ALA A 248 -7.84 -3.14 15.33
N ASP A 249 -9.04 -3.63 15.66
CA ASP A 249 -9.99 -2.91 16.51
C ASP A 249 -9.46 -2.81 17.95
N GLY A 250 -9.83 -1.74 18.65
CA GLY A 250 -9.52 -1.56 20.06
C GLY A 250 -8.06 -1.18 20.37
N LEU A 251 -7.34 -0.59 19.42
CA LEU A 251 -6.03 -0.01 19.69
C LEU A 251 -6.12 1.11 20.74
N ASP A 252 -5.15 1.13 21.67
CA ASP A 252 -5.01 2.22 22.64
C ASP A 252 -4.36 3.46 21.99
N TYR A 253 -5.14 4.14 21.16
CA TYR A 253 -4.67 5.37 20.49
C TYR A 253 -4.21 6.43 21.50
N ALA A 254 -4.85 6.53 22.67
CA ALA A 254 -4.47 7.51 23.68
C ALA A 254 -3.07 7.22 24.25
N GLY A 255 -2.77 5.96 24.54
CA GLY A 255 -1.45 5.53 25.00
C GLY A 255 -0.37 5.75 23.95
N TYR A 256 -0.64 5.41 22.69
CA TYR A 256 0.31 5.67 21.60
C TYR A 256 0.52 7.16 21.33
N MET A 257 -0.53 7.98 21.39
CA MET A 257 -0.39 9.43 21.25
C MET A 257 0.39 10.05 22.40
N ALA A 258 0.24 9.53 23.63
CA ALA A 258 1.05 9.97 24.76
C ALA A 258 2.54 9.63 24.61
N ALA A 259 2.90 8.67 23.77
CA ALA A 259 4.27 8.34 23.44
C ALA A 259 4.92 9.34 22.46
N LEU A 260 4.14 10.19 21.79
CA LEU A 260 4.66 11.27 20.97
C LEU A 260 5.19 12.41 21.86
N ARG A 261 6.29 13.03 21.43
CA ARG A 261 6.73 14.31 22.00
C ARG A 261 5.79 15.46 21.58
N PRO A 262 5.86 16.64 22.19
CA PRO A 262 5.15 17.82 21.69
C PRO A 262 5.42 18.05 20.19
N TYR A 263 4.35 18.26 19.42
CA TYR A 263 4.38 18.37 17.94
C TYR A 263 4.78 17.09 17.20
N GLY A 264 4.84 15.94 17.89
CA GLY A 264 5.02 14.65 17.24
C GLY A 264 3.81 14.25 16.38
N VAL A 265 4.03 13.38 15.41
CA VAL A 265 3.04 13.03 14.41
C VAL A 265 2.64 11.55 14.56
N PHE A 266 1.34 11.30 14.63
CA PHE A 266 0.78 9.95 14.51
C PHE A 266 0.21 9.76 13.11
N VAL A 267 0.75 8.81 12.34
CA VAL A 267 0.25 8.46 11.01
C VAL A 267 -0.37 7.07 11.11
N ASP A 268 -1.64 6.97 10.79
CA ASP A 268 -2.30 5.67 10.68
C ASP A 268 -2.48 5.29 9.21
N VAL A 269 -1.87 4.18 8.82
CA VAL A 269 -2.02 3.56 7.50
C VAL A 269 -2.73 2.21 7.59
N GLY A 270 -3.17 1.84 8.79
CA GLY A 270 -4.10 0.74 9.03
C GLY A 270 -5.52 1.14 8.59
N LEU A 271 -6.31 0.16 8.19
CA LEU A 271 -7.72 0.34 7.84
C LEU A 271 -8.57 -0.62 8.66
N PRO A 272 -8.91 -0.26 9.93
CA PRO A 272 -9.82 -1.06 10.74
C PRO A 272 -11.22 -1.10 10.09
N THR A 273 -11.97 -2.16 10.35
CA THR A 273 -13.33 -2.32 9.83
C THR A 273 -14.35 -1.56 10.66
N GLU A 274 -14.04 -1.32 11.93
CA GLU A 274 -14.89 -0.59 12.86
C GLU A 274 -14.45 0.87 13.06
N PRO A 275 -15.37 1.78 13.38
CA PRO A 275 -15.03 3.17 13.68
C PRO A 275 -14.05 3.31 14.84
N VAL A 276 -13.03 4.14 14.66
CA VAL A 276 -12.03 4.44 15.70
C VAL A 276 -12.58 5.51 16.66
N SER A 277 -12.55 5.20 17.97
CA SER A 277 -12.89 6.16 19.02
C SER A 277 -11.63 6.84 19.56
N LEU A 278 -11.56 8.17 19.44
CA LEU A 278 -10.44 8.96 19.93
C LEU A 278 -10.88 9.82 21.12
N PRO A 279 -10.29 9.65 22.31
CA PRO A 279 -10.56 10.53 23.44
C PRO A 279 -9.92 11.91 23.19
N LEU A 280 -10.72 12.95 22.95
CA LEU A 280 -10.21 14.30 22.65
C LEU A 280 -9.27 14.84 23.73
N ARG A 281 -9.39 14.39 24.98
CA ARG A 281 -8.46 14.75 26.07
C ARG A 281 -7.01 14.38 25.78
N ALA A 282 -6.76 13.34 24.97
CA ALA A 282 -5.39 12.94 24.60
C ALA A 282 -4.68 13.97 23.73
N PHE A 283 -5.40 14.93 23.14
CA PHE A 283 -4.83 15.99 22.29
C PHE A 283 -4.57 17.31 23.03
N VAL A 284 -4.89 17.42 24.31
CA VAL A 284 -4.87 18.69 25.06
C VAL A 284 -3.68 18.80 26.00
N ASN A 285 -2.91 17.74 26.22
CA ASN A 285 -1.82 17.69 27.21
C ASN A 285 -0.45 17.56 26.55
#